data_32626c019a762902f054d8a93cb25b93
#
_entry.id   32626c019a762902f054d8a93cb25b93
#
_cell.length_a   1.000
_cell.length_b   1.000
_cell.length_c   1.000
_cell.angle_alpha   90.00
_cell.angle_beta   90.00
_cell.angle_gamma   90.00
#
_symmetry.space_group_name_H-M   'P 1'
#
loop_
_entity.id
_entity.type
_entity.pdbx_description
1 polymer ?
#
loop_
_entity_poly.entity_id
_entity_poly.type
_entity_poly.pdbx_seq_one_letter_code
_entity_poly.pdbx_strand_id
1 'polypeptide(L)'
;MSAAVSSSRPMEDWKSELAMPDKDLRYKTSDVTATKGVEFEEFGLTRDLLKGIFEKGWEHPSPVQEASIGIALTGQDILARAKNGTGKTGAYCIPCIEKIDPSKEYIQAMIIVPTRELALQTSQICVELSKHLKIKIMVTTGGTDLRDD
;
A
#
# COMPACT_ATOMS: atom_id res chain seq x y z
N MET A 1 -4.70 -41.73 -22.86
CA MET A 1 -4.20 -40.36 -23.08
C MET A 1 -5.34 -39.40 -22.80
N SER A 2 -5.39 -38.82 -21.62
CA SER A 2 -6.40 -37.82 -21.27
C SER A 2 -5.63 -36.64 -20.66
N ALA A 3 -5.58 -35.53 -21.38
CA ALA A 3 -4.93 -34.32 -20.98
C ALA A 3 -5.82 -33.61 -19.95
N ALA A 4 -5.31 -33.44 -18.74
CA ALA A 4 -5.92 -32.58 -17.73
C ALA A 4 -5.79 -31.13 -18.18
N VAL A 5 -6.91 -30.53 -18.56
CA VAL A 5 -7.01 -29.08 -18.77
C VAL A 5 -7.01 -28.42 -17.39
N SER A 6 -5.89 -27.82 -17.03
CA SER A 6 -5.77 -26.91 -15.90
C SER A 6 -6.62 -25.66 -16.21
N SER A 7 -7.80 -25.55 -15.60
CA SER A 7 -8.59 -24.33 -15.65
C SER A 7 -7.95 -23.28 -14.72
N SER A 8 -7.11 -22.43 -15.29
CA SER A 8 -6.73 -21.17 -14.67
C SER A 8 -7.98 -20.29 -14.62
N ARG A 9 -8.60 -20.14 -13.44
CA ARG A 9 -9.64 -19.12 -13.21
C ARG A 9 -9.04 -17.75 -13.48
N PRO A 10 -9.72 -16.87 -14.23
CA PRO A 10 -9.23 -15.52 -14.47
C PRO A 10 -9.03 -14.79 -13.15
N MET A 11 -7.88 -14.11 -12.99
CA MET A 11 -7.53 -13.30 -11.80
C MET A 11 -8.43 -12.08 -11.62
N GLU A 12 -9.32 -11.80 -12.57
CA GLU A 12 -10.15 -10.58 -12.63
C GLU A 12 -11.46 -10.62 -11.83
N ASP A 13 -11.91 -11.79 -11.42
CA ASP A 13 -13.26 -11.96 -10.86
C ASP A 13 -13.43 -11.34 -9.46
N TRP A 14 -12.36 -11.28 -8.66
CA TRP A 14 -12.41 -10.76 -7.29
C TRP A 14 -12.46 -9.22 -7.19
N LYS A 15 -12.04 -8.50 -8.23
CA LYS A 15 -12.08 -7.02 -8.26
C LYS A 15 -13.53 -6.51 -8.33
N SER A 16 -14.43 -7.26 -8.94
CA SER A 16 -15.85 -6.90 -9.06
C SER A 16 -16.59 -6.92 -7.72
N GLU A 17 -16.05 -7.59 -6.72
CA GLU A 17 -16.61 -7.67 -5.37
C GLU A 17 -16.14 -6.53 -4.44
N LEU A 18 -15.21 -5.69 -4.90
CA LEU A 18 -14.65 -4.60 -4.10
C LEU A 18 -15.57 -3.37 -4.08
N ALA A 19 -15.68 -2.74 -2.91
CA ALA A 19 -16.32 -1.44 -2.74
C ALA A 19 -15.39 -0.33 -3.24
N MET A 20 -15.30 -0.15 -4.56
CA MET A 20 -14.47 0.88 -5.17
C MET A 20 -15.08 2.26 -4.94
N PRO A 21 -14.28 3.27 -4.52
CA PRO A 21 -14.75 4.64 -4.43
C PRO A 21 -15.02 5.24 -5.82
N ASP A 22 -15.78 6.33 -5.86
CA ASP A 22 -16.03 7.08 -7.09
C ASP A 22 -14.71 7.55 -7.72
N LYS A 23 -14.66 7.52 -9.06
CA LYS A 23 -13.46 7.89 -9.82
C LYS A 23 -13.08 9.34 -9.58
N ASP A 24 -11.83 9.58 -9.17
CA ASP A 24 -11.27 10.92 -9.00
C ASP A 24 -11.04 11.60 -10.37
N LEU A 25 -11.89 12.56 -10.70
CA LEU A 25 -11.87 13.32 -11.96
C LEU A 25 -10.98 14.57 -11.92
N ARG A 26 -10.26 14.83 -10.81
CA ARG A 26 -9.37 16.01 -10.72
C ARG A 26 -8.22 15.90 -11.70
N TYR A 27 -7.85 17.05 -12.30
CA TYR A 27 -6.67 17.13 -13.18
C TYR A 27 -5.41 16.71 -12.42
N LYS A 28 -4.68 15.74 -12.97
CA LYS A 28 -3.42 15.23 -12.41
C LYS A 28 -2.25 15.69 -13.28
N THR A 29 -1.21 16.22 -12.65
CA THR A 29 0.02 16.65 -13.34
C THR A 29 0.88 15.45 -13.76
N SER A 30 1.85 15.66 -14.66
CA SER A 30 2.77 14.62 -15.13
C SER A 30 3.58 13.95 -14.01
N ASP A 31 3.82 14.66 -12.89
CA ASP A 31 4.49 14.09 -11.70
C ASP A 31 3.72 12.91 -11.08
N VAL A 32 2.44 12.79 -11.38
CA VAL A 32 1.56 11.72 -10.88
C VAL A 32 1.19 10.73 -11.99
N THR A 33 1.21 11.16 -13.26
CA THR A 33 0.70 10.37 -14.39
C THR A 33 1.79 9.83 -15.33
N ALA A 34 3.05 10.30 -15.21
CA ALA A 34 4.16 9.81 -16.04
C ALA A 34 4.68 8.45 -15.57
N THR A 35 3.81 7.44 -15.59
CA THR A 35 4.13 6.05 -15.24
C THR A 35 4.55 5.27 -16.49
N LYS A 36 5.25 4.15 -16.29
CA LYS A 36 5.60 3.20 -17.35
C LYS A 36 4.48 2.20 -17.64
N GLY A 37 3.36 2.29 -16.94
CA GLY A 37 2.20 1.41 -17.07
C GLY A 37 2.29 0.12 -16.25
N VAL A 38 3.14 0.10 -15.22
CA VAL A 38 3.20 -1.02 -14.27
C VAL A 38 1.93 -1.02 -13.40
N GLU A 39 1.34 -2.18 -13.19
CA GLU A 39 0.17 -2.37 -12.35
C GLU A 39 0.59 -2.82 -10.94
N PHE A 40 -0.27 -2.58 -9.92
CA PHE A 40 0.03 -3.03 -8.55
C PHE A 40 0.19 -4.54 -8.43
N GLU A 41 -0.50 -5.31 -9.27
CA GLU A 41 -0.43 -6.76 -9.32
C GLU A 41 0.94 -7.29 -9.75
N GLU A 42 1.68 -6.50 -10.53
CA GLU A 42 3.01 -6.89 -11.03
C GLU A 42 4.09 -6.88 -9.93
N PHE A 43 3.83 -6.20 -8.81
CA PHE A 43 4.76 -6.21 -7.67
C PHE A 43 4.74 -7.51 -6.86
N GLY A 44 3.82 -8.44 -7.14
CA GLY A 44 3.71 -9.69 -6.40
C GLY A 44 3.17 -9.51 -4.98
N LEU A 45 2.35 -8.48 -4.74
CA LEU A 45 1.72 -8.20 -3.45
C LEU A 45 0.66 -9.27 -3.10
N THR A 46 0.46 -9.47 -1.81
CA THR A 46 -0.61 -10.35 -1.33
C THR A 46 -1.99 -9.84 -1.78
N ARG A 47 -2.90 -10.78 -2.06
CA ARG A 47 -4.25 -10.46 -2.54
C ARG A 47 -5.02 -9.55 -1.59
N ASP A 48 -4.83 -9.74 -0.29
CA ASP A 48 -5.54 -8.95 0.72
C ASP A 48 -5.01 -7.52 0.80
N LEU A 49 -3.72 -7.29 0.56
CA LEU A 49 -3.17 -5.95 0.42
C LEU A 49 -3.64 -5.28 -0.88
N LEU A 50 -3.68 -6.01 -1.99
CA LEU A 50 -4.22 -5.50 -3.27
C LEU A 50 -5.67 -5.04 -3.13
N LYS A 51 -6.53 -5.79 -2.40
CA LYS A 51 -7.91 -5.36 -2.11
C LYS A 51 -7.93 -4.01 -1.37
N GLY A 52 -7.11 -3.85 -0.33
CA GLY A 52 -6.99 -2.59 0.41
C GLY A 52 -6.54 -1.42 -0.48
N ILE A 53 -5.60 -1.64 -1.39
CA ILE A 53 -5.10 -0.66 -2.34
C ILE A 53 -6.23 -0.19 -3.29
N PHE A 54 -6.95 -1.12 -3.88
CA PHE A 54 -8.04 -0.80 -4.81
C PHE A 54 -9.25 -0.17 -4.12
N GLU A 55 -9.64 -0.66 -2.93
CA GLU A 55 -10.73 -0.05 -2.14
C GLU A 55 -10.39 1.37 -1.67
N LYS A 56 -9.09 1.69 -1.52
CA LYS A 56 -8.63 3.06 -1.29
C LYS A 56 -8.76 3.96 -2.54
N GLY A 57 -9.07 3.41 -3.70
CA GLY A 57 -9.18 4.12 -4.97
C GLY A 57 -7.86 4.31 -5.69
N TRP A 58 -6.82 3.56 -5.33
CA TRP A 58 -5.56 3.57 -6.06
C TRP A 58 -5.60 2.53 -7.17
N GLU A 59 -5.94 2.97 -8.37
CA GLU A 59 -6.06 2.09 -9.55
C GLU A 59 -4.69 1.72 -10.12
N HIS A 60 -3.77 2.70 -10.16
CA HIS A 60 -2.43 2.53 -10.73
C HIS A 60 -1.37 3.15 -9.80
N PRO A 61 -0.17 2.58 -9.74
CA PRO A 61 0.92 3.17 -8.97
C PRO A 61 1.35 4.51 -9.55
N SER A 62 1.68 5.47 -8.70
CA SER A 62 2.31 6.73 -9.11
C SER A 62 3.77 6.49 -9.53
N PRO A 63 4.43 7.44 -10.25
CA PRO A 63 5.82 7.27 -10.67
C PRO A 63 6.80 6.94 -9.54
N VAL A 64 6.63 7.54 -8.34
CA VAL A 64 7.48 7.24 -7.20
C VAL A 64 7.19 5.86 -6.61
N GLN A 65 5.95 5.41 -6.61
CA GLN A 65 5.56 4.06 -6.19
C GLN A 65 6.10 3.02 -7.16
N GLU A 66 5.93 3.23 -8.45
CA GLU A 66 6.44 2.36 -9.52
C GLU A 66 7.96 2.17 -9.40
N ALA A 67 8.70 3.25 -9.15
CA ALA A 67 10.15 3.21 -9.02
C ALA A 67 10.66 2.56 -7.73
N SER A 68 9.88 2.57 -6.63
CA SER A 68 10.37 2.22 -5.30
C SER A 68 9.82 0.93 -4.71
N ILE A 69 8.55 0.57 -4.97
CA ILE A 69 7.90 -0.57 -4.29
C ILE A 69 8.66 -1.87 -4.57
N GLY A 70 8.96 -2.18 -5.82
CA GLY A 70 9.68 -3.40 -6.19
C GLY A 70 11.05 -3.50 -5.50
N ILE A 71 11.80 -2.41 -5.44
CA ILE A 71 13.10 -2.34 -4.78
C ILE A 71 12.95 -2.55 -3.26
N ALA A 72 11.98 -1.88 -2.62
CA ALA A 72 11.70 -2.02 -1.20
C ALA A 72 11.34 -3.46 -0.82
N LEU A 73 10.59 -4.16 -1.67
CA LEU A 73 10.20 -5.56 -1.45
C LEU A 73 11.42 -6.51 -1.46
N THR A 74 12.48 -6.20 -2.20
CA THR A 74 13.73 -6.97 -2.14
C THR A 74 14.54 -6.77 -0.85
N GLY A 75 14.17 -5.82 0.00
CA GLY A 75 14.85 -5.53 1.26
C GLY A 75 16.01 -4.55 1.15
N GLN A 76 16.15 -3.88 0.02
CA GLN A 76 17.16 -2.86 -0.17
C GLN A 76 16.77 -1.54 0.49
N ASP A 77 17.75 -0.79 0.98
CA ASP A 77 17.56 0.56 1.48
C ASP A 77 17.26 1.52 0.33
N ILE A 78 16.33 2.45 0.57
CA ILE A 78 15.90 3.40 -0.45
C ILE A 78 15.99 4.84 0.09
N LEU A 79 16.66 5.70 -0.66
CA LEU A 79 16.56 7.14 -0.51
C LEU A 79 15.73 7.71 -1.67
N ALA A 80 14.53 8.18 -1.38
CA ALA A 80 13.62 8.71 -2.41
C ALA A 80 13.26 10.16 -2.15
N ARG A 81 13.36 11.00 -3.19
CA ARG A 81 12.91 12.39 -3.20
C ARG A 81 11.85 12.58 -4.27
N ALA A 82 10.70 13.08 -3.88
CA ALA A 82 9.62 13.41 -4.80
C ALA A 82 8.81 14.60 -4.27
N LYS A 83 8.11 15.30 -5.16
CA LYS A 83 7.25 16.44 -4.80
C LYS A 83 6.12 16.02 -3.83
N ASN A 84 5.53 17.00 -3.15
CA ASN A 84 4.36 16.74 -2.31
C ASN A 84 3.18 16.29 -3.17
N GLY A 85 2.34 15.38 -2.64
CA GLY A 85 1.17 14.88 -3.36
C GLY A 85 1.44 13.83 -4.45
N THR A 86 2.69 13.37 -4.62
CA THR A 86 3.06 12.38 -5.65
C THR A 86 2.91 10.91 -5.22
N GLY A 87 2.32 10.64 -4.04
CA GLY A 87 2.09 9.27 -3.58
C GLY A 87 3.22 8.65 -2.75
N LYS A 88 4.15 9.46 -2.20
CA LYS A 88 5.26 8.96 -1.34
C LYS A 88 4.78 8.07 -0.20
N THR A 89 3.65 8.42 0.41
CA THR A 89 3.11 7.63 1.54
C THR A 89 2.83 6.20 1.14
N GLY A 90 2.21 5.96 -0.01
CA GLY A 90 2.02 4.61 -0.54
C GLY A 90 3.33 3.90 -0.86
N ALA A 91 4.32 4.64 -1.35
CA ALA A 91 5.62 4.08 -1.72
C ALA A 91 6.36 3.41 -0.54
N TYR A 92 6.17 3.88 0.70
CA TYR A 92 6.75 3.23 1.88
C TYR A 92 5.75 2.40 2.69
N CYS A 93 4.46 2.77 2.74
CA CYS A 93 3.46 1.99 3.49
C CYS A 93 3.21 0.62 2.86
N ILE A 94 3.05 0.54 1.54
CA ILE A 94 2.76 -0.72 0.83
C ILE A 94 3.83 -1.78 1.12
N PRO A 95 5.13 -1.56 0.86
CA PRO A 95 6.14 -2.57 1.13
C PRO A 95 6.34 -2.86 2.62
N CYS A 96 6.09 -1.88 3.52
CA CYS A 96 6.11 -2.13 4.96
C CYS A 96 5.02 -3.11 5.36
N ILE A 97 3.78 -2.90 4.91
CA ILE A 97 2.62 -3.75 5.22
C ILE A 97 2.80 -5.14 4.63
N GLU A 98 3.25 -5.25 3.38
CA GLU A 98 3.49 -6.54 2.72
C GLU A 98 4.46 -7.44 3.47
N LYS A 99 5.46 -6.86 4.15
CA LYS A 99 6.48 -7.60 4.90
C LYS A 99 6.06 -8.04 6.30
N ILE A 100 4.89 -7.60 6.79
CA ILE A 100 4.41 -7.96 8.13
C ILE A 100 3.84 -9.38 8.11
N ASP A 101 4.31 -10.20 9.04
CA ASP A 101 3.78 -11.52 9.32
C ASP A 101 2.72 -11.42 10.43
N PRO A 102 1.42 -11.60 10.13
CA PRO A 102 0.36 -11.46 11.13
C PRO A 102 0.43 -12.47 12.28
N SER A 103 1.20 -13.54 12.15
CA SER A 103 1.37 -14.54 13.21
C SER A 103 2.32 -14.10 14.32
N LYS A 104 3.07 -13.02 14.10
CA LYS A 104 4.08 -12.52 15.04
C LYS A 104 3.54 -11.34 15.84
N GLU A 105 3.64 -11.43 17.16
CA GLU A 105 3.06 -10.44 18.10
C GLU A 105 4.08 -9.38 18.57
N TYR A 106 5.07 -9.04 17.77
CA TYR A 106 6.02 -7.96 18.05
C TYR A 106 6.03 -6.91 16.95
N ILE A 107 6.61 -5.73 17.24
CA ILE A 107 6.74 -4.64 16.26
C ILE A 107 7.68 -5.09 15.14
N GLN A 108 7.17 -5.16 13.92
CA GLN A 108 7.90 -5.60 12.73
C GLN A 108 8.25 -4.45 11.79
N ALA A 109 7.50 -3.34 11.86
CA ALA A 109 7.75 -2.15 11.07
C ALA A 109 7.52 -0.89 11.92
N MET A 110 8.34 0.14 11.67
CA MET A 110 8.22 1.44 12.31
C MET A 110 8.31 2.53 11.25
N ILE A 111 7.32 3.45 11.26
CA ILE A 111 7.28 4.60 10.36
C ILE A 111 7.42 5.86 11.19
N ILE A 112 8.47 6.64 10.94
CA ILE A 112 8.75 7.89 11.67
C ILE A 112 8.43 9.07 10.76
N VAL A 113 7.63 10.01 11.26
CA VAL A 113 7.22 11.22 10.56
C VAL A 113 7.42 12.46 11.42
N PRO A 114 7.63 13.65 10.82
CA PRO A 114 8.05 14.84 11.57
C PRO A 114 6.93 15.52 12.35
N THR A 115 5.65 15.27 12.04
CA THR A 115 4.52 15.96 12.69
C THR A 115 3.42 15.00 13.12
N ARG A 116 2.65 15.42 14.13
CA ARG A 116 1.48 14.69 14.62
C ARG A 116 0.44 14.46 13.53
N GLU A 117 0.15 15.47 12.73
CA GLU A 117 -0.82 15.38 11.64
C GLU A 117 -0.41 14.34 10.61
N LEU A 118 0.89 14.30 10.24
CA LEU A 118 1.41 13.28 9.33
C LEU A 118 1.38 11.89 9.95
N ALA A 119 1.60 11.75 11.26
CA ALA A 119 1.48 10.46 11.94
C ALA A 119 0.05 9.92 11.86
N LEU A 120 -0.93 10.75 12.18
CA LEU A 120 -2.35 10.38 12.11
C LEU A 120 -2.78 10.07 10.65
N GLN A 121 -2.38 10.91 9.70
CA GLN A 121 -2.68 10.69 8.28
C GLN A 121 -2.04 9.41 7.76
N THR A 122 -0.78 9.14 8.11
CA THR A 122 -0.07 7.94 7.68
C THR A 122 -0.68 6.68 8.30
N SER A 123 -1.02 6.72 9.60
CA SER A 123 -1.66 5.59 10.26
C SER A 123 -3.02 5.27 9.65
N GLN A 124 -3.82 6.30 9.32
CA GLN A 124 -5.10 6.10 8.63
C GLN A 124 -4.91 5.41 7.27
N ILE A 125 -3.90 5.82 6.49
CA ILE A 125 -3.56 5.16 5.23
C ILE A 125 -3.17 3.70 5.46
N CYS A 126 -2.34 3.43 6.46
CA CYS A 126 -1.96 2.05 6.80
C CYS A 126 -3.18 1.20 7.19
N VAL A 127 -4.10 1.74 7.99
CA VAL A 127 -5.35 1.05 8.37
C VAL A 127 -6.20 0.71 7.14
N GLU A 128 -6.38 1.66 6.24
CA GLU A 128 -7.16 1.45 5.01
C GLU A 128 -6.52 0.40 4.10
N LEU A 129 -5.20 0.46 3.90
CA LEU A 129 -4.47 -0.52 3.09
C LEU A 129 -4.51 -1.92 3.68
N SER A 130 -4.46 -2.03 5.02
CA SER A 130 -4.42 -3.31 5.73
C SER A 130 -5.80 -3.86 6.14
N LYS A 131 -6.88 -3.27 5.65
CA LYS A 131 -8.26 -3.59 6.03
C LYS A 131 -8.60 -5.09 5.97
N HIS A 132 -8.02 -5.80 5.02
CA HIS A 132 -8.22 -7.24 4.82
C HIS A 132 -7.12 -8.10 5.45
N LEU A 133 -6.11 -7.46 6.07
CA LEU A 133 -5.00 -8.12 6.76
C LEU A 133 -5.27 -8.11 8.27
N LYS A 134 -4.89 -9.19 8.94
CA LYS A 134 -5.02 -9.30 10.41
C LYS A 134 -3.79 -8.72 11.11
N ILE A 135 -3.46 -7.45 10.84
CA ILE A 135 -2.35 -6.74 11.46
C ILE A 135 -2.84 -5.65 12.40
N LYS A 136 -2.05 -5.35 13.42
CA LYS A 136 -2.31 -4.27 14.38
C LYS A 136 -1.48 -3.05 14.02
N ILE A 137 -2.10 -1.88 14.04
CA ILE A 137 -1.45 -0.61 13.76
C ILE A 137 -1.62 0.28 14.98
N MET A 138 -0.52 0.82 15.47
CA MET A 138 -0.50 1.78 16.56
C MET A 138 0.12 3.08 16.07
N VAL A 139 -0.39 4.20 16.54
CA VAL A 139 0.19 5.52 16.31
C VAL A 139 0.52 6.16 17.64
N THR A 140 1.78 6.53 17.82
CA THR A 140 2.28 7.25 19.01
C THR A 140 2.62 8.68 18.62
N THR A 141 2.06 9.66 19.33
CA THR A 141 2.30 11.08 19.09
C THR A 141 2.59 11.82 20.38
N GLY A 142 3.39 12.89 20.32
CA GLY A 142 3.60 13.75 21.49
C GLY A 142 2.29 14.35 22.00
N GLY A 143 2.12 14.38 23.35
CA GLY A 143 0.94 14.96 24.01
C GLY A 143 -0.16 13.93 24.37
N THR A 144 0.03 12.65 24.10
CA THR A 144 -0.73 11.54 24.69
C THR A 144 -0.07 11.08 26.00
N ASP A 145 -0.87 10.51 26.93
CA ASP A 145 -0.29 9.90 28.13
C ASP A 145 0.43 8.61 27.72
N LEU A 146 1.70 8.48 28.15
CA LEU A 146 2.53 7.28 27.88
C LEU A 146 1.95 5.97 28.44
N ARG A 147 0.90 6.06 29.25
CA ARG A 147 0.20 4.89 29.80
C ARG A 147 -0.92 4.38 28.91
N ASP A 148 -1.34 5.20 27.94
CA ASP A 148 -2.43 4.87 27.02
C ASP A 148 -1.89 4.33 25.67
N ASP A 149 -0.57 4.38 25.44
CA ASP A 149 0.17 3.81 24.35
C ASP A 149 0.78 2.44 24.78
#